data_592dd775d7e7e085e6de0cb3dd6e579f
#
_entry.id   592dd775d7e7e085e6de0cb3dd6e579f
#
_cell.length_a   1.000
_cell.length_b   1.000
_cell.length_c   1.000
_cell.angle_alpha   90.00
_cell.angle_beta   90.00
_cell.angle_gamma   90.00
#
_symmetry.space_group_name_H-M   'P 1'
#
loop_
_entity.id
_entity.type
_entity.pdbx_description
1 polymer ?
#
loop_
_entity_poly.entity_id
_entity_poly.type
_entity_poly.pdbx_seq_one_letter_code
_entity_poly.pdbx_strand_id
1 'polypeptide(L)'
;MAPINANDINDAKAFVPAKKALPEVDTEGSNGNGITSKGYSYETLLEIANFLLSRVADKPHIGIICGSGMGSYWKEGSLAETITDAFKISYEDIPNFPVSTVEGHHGQLVFGKICGIPVVAMQGRFHYFEGYPLWKCCLPVRVMKLIGIKTLIVTNAAGGLNPNYKVGDVMIVKDHINMMGFSGNNPLHGPNDERFGPRFPPMSKAYNLEYRKIAKAIAKELNIEDIVREGVYTCLGGPNFETVAELNMLKMVGVDSVGMSTVHEVITARHCDLKVFALSLITNECVTSYDMIGEANHEEVLDVGRMRQDVLRKFVSKLVERITQIDANDP
;
A
#
# COMPACT_ATOMS: atom_id res chain seq x y z
N MET A 1 -30.10 40.30 14.56
CA MET A 1 -29.47 39.47 13.55
C MET A 1 -29.56 40.23 12.22
N ALA A 2 -28.44 40.76 11.79
CA ALA A 2 -28.33 41.44 10.50
C ALA A 2 -27.99 40.44 9.39
N PRO A 3 -28.49 40.57 8.17
CA PRO A 3 -28.21 39.66 7.10
C PRO A 3 -26.77 39.79 6.61
N ILE A 4 -26.12 38.63 6.39
CA ILE A 4 -24.75 38.52 5.84
C ILE A 4 -24.80 38.99 4.38
N ASN A 5 -23.93 39.92 4.02
CA ASN A 5 -23.85 40.55 2.71
C ASN A 5 -23.06 39.61 1.76
N ALA A 6 -23.61 39.32 0.59
CA ALA A 6 -23.08 38.37 -0.40
C ALA A 6 -21.73 38.81 -1.07
N ASN A 7 -21.11 39.88 -0.62
CA ASN A 7 -19.86 40.42 -1.21
C ASN A 7 -18.56 40.09 -0.46
N ASP A 8 -18.63 39.31 0.66
CA ASP A 8 -17.44 39.01 1.46
C ASP A 8 -16.79 37.64 1.14
N ILE A 9 -17.16 37.01 -0.01
CA ILE A 9 -16.62 35.68 -0.40
C ILE A 9 -15.66 35.78 -1.61
N ASN A 10 -15.01 36.90 -1.83
CA ASN A 10 -14.09 37.05 -2.95
C ASN A 10 -12.71 37.51 -2.52
N ASP A 11 -11.97 36.73 -1.75
CA ASP A 11 -10.50 36.87 -1.72
C ASP A 11 -9.86 35.64 -0.99
N ALA A 12 -10.01 34.48 -1.59
CA ALA A 12 -9.12 33.32 -1.33
C ALA A 12 -9.03 32.47 -2.60
N LYS A 13 -8.42 33.00 -3.64
CA LYS A 13 -7.94 32.17 -4.75
C LYS A 13 -6.65 31.50 -4.30
N ALA A 14 -6.78 30.46 -3.46
CA ALA A 14 -5.75 29.44 -3.31
C ALA A 14 -5.57 28.76 -4.68
N PHE A 15 -4.35 28.74 -5.15
CA PHE A 15 -3.92 28.06 -6.38
C PHE A 15 -4.24 26.57 -6.23
N VAL A 16 -5.36 26.13 -6.79
CA VAL A 16 -5.67 24.70 -6.93
C VAL A 16 -4.98 24.25 -8.21
N PRO A 17 -3.96 23.40 -8.14
CA PRO A 17 -3.38 22.84 -9.37
C PRO A 17 -4.47 22.08 -10.10
N ALA A 18 -4.53 22.20 -11.42
CA ALA A 18 -5.51 21.55 -12.27
C ALA A 18 -5.52 20.06 -11.98
N LYS A 19 -6.64 19.55 -11.46
CA LYS A 19 -6.86 18.11 -11.28
C LYS A 19 -6.72 17.46 -12.65
N LYS A 20 -5.70 16.58 -12.81
CA LYS A 20 -5.66 15.67 -13.97
C LYS A 20 -6.98 14.89 -13.98
N ALA A 21 -7.74 15.01 -15.05
CA ALA A 21 -8.95 14.23 -15.22
C ALA A 21 -8.59 12.75 -15.24
N LEU A 22 -9.33 11.94 -14.48
CA LEU A 22 -9.25 10.49 -14.60
C LEU A 22 -9.65 10.13 -16.03
N PRO A 23 -8.95 9.18 -16.69
CA PRO A 23 -9.39 8.69 -17.97
C PRO A 23 -10.80 8.11 -17.83
N GLU A 24 -11.70 8.45 -18.75
CA GLU A 24 -13.07 7.96 -18.78
C GLU A 24 -13.05 6.42 -18.75
N VAL A 25 -13.76 5.86 -17.76
CA VAL A 25 -13.96 4.41 -17.67
C VAL A 25 -15.13 4.08 -18.58
N ASP A 26 -14.85 3.56 -19.78
CA ASP A 26 -15.88 3.01 -20.63
C ASP A 26 -16.60 1.87 -19.93
N THR A 27 -17.89 2.05 -19.70
CA THR A 27 -18.76 1.07 -19.04
C THR A 27 -19.28 -0.04 -19.95
N GLU A 28 -19.05 0.05 -21.27
CA GLU A 28 -19.49 -0.96 -22.23
C GLU A 28 -18.44 -1.17 -23.33
N GLY A 29 -17.95 -2.42 -23.43
CA GLY A 29 -17.16 -2.90 -24.56
C GLY A 29 -15.66 -3.02 -24.28
N SER A 30 -15.02 -3.99 -24.91
CA SER A 30 -13.58 -4.08 -24.95
C SER A 30 -13.03 -2.96 -25.84
N ASN A 31 -12.35 -1.98 -25.24
CA ASN A 31 -11.46 -1.14 -26.02
C ASN A 31 -10.37 -2.05 -26.55
N GLY A 32 -9.87 -1.83 -27.78
CA GLY A 32 -8.86 -2.66 -28.43
C GLY A 32 -7.55 -2.86 -27.65
N ASN A 33 -7.48 -2.36 -26.40
CA ASN A 33 -6.32 -2.41 -25.50
C ASN A 33 -6.37 -3.54 -24.46
N GLY A 34 -7.26 -4.53 -24.58
CA GLY A 34 -7.30 -5.69 -23.66
C GLY A 34 -7.82 -5.39 -22.24
N ILE A 35 -8.38 -4.19 -22.02
CA ILE A 35 -9.04 -3.79 -20.77
C ILE A 35 -10.54 -4.00 -20.93
N THR A 36 -11.15 -4.79 -20.07
CA THR A 36 -12.60 -5.03 -20.05
C THR A 36 -13.19 -4.48 -18.76
N SER A 37 -14.51 -4.32 -18.71
CA SER A 37 -15.24 -4.03 -17.47
C SER A 37 -15.00 -5.08 -16.36
N LYS A 38 -14.39 -6.23 -16.70
CA LYS A 38 -14.05 -7.36 -15.82
C LYS A 38 -12.57 -7.40 -15.39
N GLY A 39 -11.73 -6.44 -15.83
CA GLY A 39 -10.33 -6.37 -15.50
C GLY A 39 -9.38 -6.45 -16.70
N TYR A 40 -8.07 -6.46 -16.42
CA TYR A 40 -7.04 -6.66 -17.43
C TYR A 40 -6.93 -8.13 -17.81
N SER A 41 -6.71 -8.41 -19.10
CA SER A 41 -6.33 -9.76 -19.54
C SER A 41 -4.93 -10.12 -19.06
N TYR A 42 -4.63 -11.41 -18.96
CA TYR A 42 -3.28 -11.89 -18.65
C TYR A 42 -2.27 -11.39 -19.69
N GLU A 43 -2.66 -11.36 -20.94
CA GLU A 43 -1.85 -10.93 -22.08
C GLU A 43 -1.45 -9.44 -21.91
N THR A 44 -2.39 -8.57 -21.55
CA THR A 44 -2.10 -7.16 -21.26
C THR A 44 -1.14 -7.01 -20.08
N LEU A 45 -1.33 -7.78 -19.00
CA LEU A 45 -0.43 -7.77 -17.85
C LEU A 45 0.97 -8.29 -18.22
N LEU A 46 1.05 -9.30 -19.11
CA LEU A 46 2.30 -9.84 -19.62
C LEU A 46 3.02 -8.83 -20.53
N GLU A 47 2.30 -8.07 -21.34
CA GLU A 47 2.86 -6.97 -22.14
C GLU A 47 3.51 -5.90 -21.24
N ILE A 48 2.82 -5.49 -20.15
CA ILE A 48 3.37 -4.57 -19.16
C ILE A 48 4.64 -5.15 -18.53
N ALA A 49 4.60 -6.42 -18.12
CA ALA A 49 5.74 -7.07 -17.49
C ALA A 49 6.94 -7.15 -18.46
N ASN A 50 6.73 -7.50 -19.72
CA ASN A 50 7.76 -7.55 -20.76
C ASN A 50 8.33 -6.15 -21.06
N PHE A 51 7.49 -5.12 -21.10
CA PHE A 51 7.92 -3.74 -21.24
C PHE A 51 8.89 -3.35 -20.10
N LEU A 52 8.57 -3.71 -18.86
CA LEU A 52 9.42 -3.43 -17.71
C LEU A 52 10.73 -4.24 -17.77
N LEU A 53 10.63 -5.56 -18.01
CA LEU A 53 11.80 -6.45 -18.07
C LEU A 53 12.78 -6.10 -19.20
N SER A 54 12.30 -5.49 -20.29
CA SER A 54 13.18 -5.04 -21.39
C SER A 54 14.05 -3.82 -21.02
N ARG A 55 13.78 -3.18 -19.89
CA ARG A 55 14.43 -1.93 -19.42
C ARG A 55 15.28 -2.09 -18.17
N VAL A 56 15.17 -3.23 -17.49
CA VAL A 56 15.89 -3.48 -16.24
C VAL A 56 16.99 -4.51 -16.45
N ALA A 57 18.16 -4.31 -15.82
CA ALA A 57 19.29 -5.21 -15.93
C ALA A 57 19.07 -6.51 -15.14
N ASP A 58 18.57 -6.38 -13.93
CA ASP A 58 18.36 -7.49 -13.00
C ASP A 58 16.86 -7.71 -12.73
N LYS A 59 16.42 -8.97 -12.76
CA LYS A 59 15.04 -9.31 -12.38
C LYS A 59 14.87 -9.14 -10.87
N PRO A 60 13.85 -8.41 -10.39
CA PRO A 60 13.62 -8.23 -8.97
C PRO A 60 13.16 -9.54 -8.32
N HIS A 61 13.63 -9.78 -7.10
CA HIS A 61 13.21 -10.90 -6.25
C HIS A 61 12.14 -10.48 -5.25
N ILE A 62 12.18 -9.22 -4.81
CA ILE A 62 11.30 -8.65 -3.81
C ILE A 62 10.59 -7.43 -4.39
N GLY A 63 9.27 -7.38 -4.24
CA GLY A 63 8.44 -6.20 -4.47
C GLY A 63 8.20 -5.45 -3.16
N ILE A 64 8.24 -4.13 -3.20
CA ILE A 64 7.98 -3.28 -2.05
C ILE A 64 6.93 -2.25 -2.44
N ILE A 65 5.83 -2.17 -1.70
CA ILE A 65 4.84 -1.10 -1.87
C ILE A 65 5.07 -0.07 -0.77
N CYS A 66 5.55 1.11 -1.17
CA CYS A 66 5.77 2.24 -0.29
C CYS A 66 4.47 3.05 -0.18
N GLY A 67 3.81 2.98 0.98
CA GLY A 67 2.63 3.76 1.29
C GLY A 67 2.94 5.17 1.78
N SER A 68 1.90 5.94 2.10
CA SER A 68 2.01 7.29 2.67
C SER A 68 2.88 7.28 3.91
N GLY A 69 3.76 8.28 4.05
CA GLY A 69 4.69 8.38 5.18
C GLY A 69 5.95 7.50 5.10
N MET A 70 6.07 6.58 4.12
CA MET A 70 7.19 5.65 3.99
C MET A 70 8.12 5.94 2.79
N GLY A 71 8.10 7.15 2.25
CA GLY A 71 8.98 7.54 1.17
C GLY A 71 8.30 7.90 -0.13
N SER A 72 7.00 8.10 -0.11
CA SER A 72 6.30 8.66 -1.26
C SER A 72 6.49 10.17 -1.39
N TYR A 73 6.74 10.90 -0.31
CA TYR A 73 6.73 12.38 -0.30
C TYR A 73 8.12 13.05 -0.33
N TRP A 74 9.18 12.40 0.17
CA TRP A 74 10.45 13.09 0.38
C TRP A 74 11.53 12.67 -0.60
N LYS A 75 12.25 13.67 -1.15
CA LYS A 75 13.42 13.43 -2.00
C LYS A 75 14.59 12.88 -1.18
N GLU A 76 14.70 13.26 0.10
CA GLU A 76 15.79 12.84 0.98
C GLU A 76 15.28 11.96 2.12
N GLY A 77 15.92 10.81 2.38
CA GLY A 77 15.61 9.90 3.48
C GLY A 77 14.58 8.82 3.18
N SER A 78 14.00 8.75 1.98
CA SER A 78 13.01 7.73 1.63
C SER A 78 13.62 6.32 1.52
N LEU A 79 12.80 5.27 1.69
CA LEU A 79 13.24 3.89 1.44
C LEU A 79 13.82 3.72 0.03
N ALA A 80 13.27 4.42 -0.96
CA ALA A 80 13.75 4.36 -2.34
C ALA A 80 15.18 4.88 -2.52
N GLU A 81 15.70 5.72 -1.61
CA GLU A 81 17.11 6.16 -1.64
C GLU A 81 18.10 5.09 -1.15
N THR A 82 17.62 4.06 -0.47
CA THR A 82 18.46 2.90 -0.14
C THR A 82 18.68 1.98 -1.33
N ILE A 83 17.93 2.20 -2.41
CA ILE A 83 18.05 1.42 -3.63
C ILE A 83 19.27 1.92 -4.42
N THR A 84 20.30 1.11 -4.45
CA THR A 84 21.50 1.34 -5.30
C THR A 84 21.22 0.92 -6.74
N ASP A 85 21.98 1.44 -7.69
CA ASP A 85 21.79 1.19 -9.12
C ASP A 85 20.35 1.49 -9.59
N ALA A 86 19.73 2.53 -9.00
CA ALA A 86 18.31 2.81 -9.13
C ALA A 86 17.94 3.24 -10.55
N PHE A 87 17.00 2.52 -11.17
CA PHE A 87 16.35 2.87 -12.42
C PHE A 87 14.86 3.15 -12.18
N LYS A 88 14.39 4.34 -12.55
CA LYS A 88 13.04 4.83 -12.28
C LYS A 88 12.22 4.88 -13.55
N ILE A 89 10.98 4.41 -13.48
CA ILE A 89 9.99 4.46 -14.57
C ILE A 89 8.72 5.11 -14.03
N SER A 90 8.30 6.24 -14.60
CA SER A 90 7.03 6.87 -14.25
C SER A 90 5.86 5.96 -14.62
N TYR A 91 4.79 5.93 -13.81
CA TYR A 91 3.59 5.17 -14.15
C TYR A 91 2.98 5.62 -15.48
N GLU A 92 3.10 6.89 -15.83
CA GLU A 92 2.61 7.46 -17.09
C GLU A 92 3.35 6.89 -18.31
N ASP A 93 4.62 6.46 -18.14
CA ASP A 93 5.44 5.89 -19.21
C ASP A 93 5.21 4.38 -19.38
N ILE A 94 4.46 3.73 -18.48
CA ILE A 94 4.17 2.30 -18.52
C ILE A 94 2.83 2.09 -19.25
N PRO A 95 2.80 1.36 -20.37
CA PRO A 95 1.55 1.11 -21.11
C PRO A 95 0.45 0.52 -20.21
N ASN A 96 -0.76 1.05 -20.30
CA ASN A 96 -1.95 0.59 -19.57
C ASN A 96 -1.83 0.60 -18.01
N PHE A 97 -0.78 1.22 -17.47
CA PHE A 97 -0.62 1.32 -16.01
C PHE A 97 -1.48 2.47 -15.47
N PRO A 98 -2.09 2.33 -14.27
CA PRO A 98 -2.82 3.43 -13.67
C PRO A 98 -1.87 4.54 -13.20
N VAL A 99 -2.40 5.74 -13.00
CA VAL A 99 -1.65 6.89 -12.46
C VAL A 99 -2.13 7.21 -11.05
N SER A 100 -1.22 7.58 -10.15
CA SER A 100 -1.59 8.01 -8.80
C SER A 100 -2.07 9.45 -8.81
N THR A 101 -3.17 9.73 -8.11
CA THR A 101 -3.75 11.08 -7.97
C THR A 101 -3.60 11.63 -6.55
N VAL A 102 -3.08 10.83 -5.62
CA VAL A 102 -2.89 11.22 -4.22
C VAL A 102 -1.67 12.11 -4.09
N GLU A 103 -1.84 13.24 -3.40
CA GLU A 103 -0.74 14.13 -3.07
C GLU A 103 0.34 13.38 -2.27
N GLY A 104 1.60 13.58 -2.66
CA GLY A 104 2.73 12.90 -2.04
C GLY A 104 3.08 11.53 -2.64
N HIS A 105 2.33 11.03 -3.59
CA HIS A 105 2.68 9.84 -4.33
C HIS A 105 3.42 10.21 -5.62
N HIS A 106 4.71 9.83 -5.75
CA HIS A 106 5.52 10.15 -6.93
C HIS A 106 5.01 9.48 -8.21
N GLY A 107 4.30 8.36 -8.10
CA GLY A 107 3.76 7.66 -9.24
C GLY A 107 4.86 7.02 -10.12
N GLN A 108 5.78 6.26 -9.52
CA GLN A 108 6.87 5.60 -10.26
C GLN A 108 7.23 4.23 -9.67
N LEU A 109 7.76 3.35 -10.53
CA LEU A 109 8.48 2.15 -10.12
C LEU A 109 9.98 2.45 -10.04
N VAL A 110 10.63 1.98 -8.99
CA VAL A 110 12.09 2.09 -8.79
C VAL A 110 12.66 0.69 -8.75
N PHE A 111 13.43 0.33 -9.76
CA PHE A 111 14.20 -0.91 -9.82
C PHE A 111 15.62 -0.65 -9.34
N GLY A 112 16.27 -1.64 -8.72
CA GLY A 112 17.64 -1.56 -8.26
C GLY A 112 17.91 -2.58 -7.17
N LYS A 113 18.82 -2.28 -6.25
CA LYS A 113 19.26 -3.24 -5.21
C LYS A 113 19.17 -2.63 -3.82
N ILE A 114 18.71 -3.43 -2.85
CA ILE A 114 18.85 -3.15 -1.42
C ILE A 114 19.74 -4.24 -0.85
N CYS A 115 20.86 -3.86 -0.21
CA CYS A 115 21.87 -4.79 0.30
C CYS A 115 22.35 -5.79 -0.78
N GLY A 116 22.47 -5.35 -2.04
CA GLY A 116 22.85 -6.20 -3.18
C GLY A 116 21.75 -7.07 -3.75
N ILE A 117 20.55 -7.07 -3.17
CA ILE A 117 19.41 -7.90 -3.57
C ILE A 117 18.53 -7.11 -4.55
N PRO A 118 18.23 -7.65 -5.76
CA PRO A 118 17.38 -6.99 -6.74
C PRO A 118 15.96 -6.81 -6.21
N VAL A 119 15.46 -5.57 -6.23
CA VAL A 119 14.12 -5.19 -5.78
C VAL A 119 13.40 -4.33 -6.80
N VAL A 120 12.08 -4.27 -6.69
CA VAL A 120 11.26 -3.24 -7.31
C VAL A 120 10.44 -2.55 -6.22
N ALA A 121 10.56 -1.24 -6.10
CA ALA A 121 9.78 -0.44 -5.17
C ALA A 121 8.73 0.39 -5.93
N MET A 122 7.50 0.35 -5.45
CA MET A 122 6.38 1.14 -5.91
C MET A 122 6.30 2.40 -5.04
N GLN A 123 6.67 3.56 -5.58
CA GLN A 123 6.56 4.85 -4.90
C GLN A 123 5.21 5.52 -5.21
N GLY A 124 4.27 5.28 -4.33
CA GLY A 124 2.87 5.61 -4.50
C GLY A 124 2.04 4.39 -4.90
N ARG A 125 0.85 4.30 -4.33
CA ARG A 125 -0.11 3.22 -4.60
C ARG A 125 -1.40 3.79 -5.15
N PHE A 126 -2.29 2.90 -5.57
CA PHE A 126 -3.62 3.23 -6.04
C PHE A 126 -4.64 2.89 -4.96
N HIS A 127 -5.59 3.79 -4.72
CA HIS A 127 -6.62 3.58 -3.72
C HIS A 127 -8.01 3.51 -4.36
N TYR A 128 -8.90 2.81 -3.67
CA TYR A 128 -10.30 2.72 -4.09
C TYR A 128 -10.98 4.08 -4.15
N PHE A 129 -10.70 4.98 -3.18
CA PHE A 129 -11.28 6.32 -3.14
C PHE A 129 -10.82 7.25 -4.28
N GLU A 130 -9.76 6.89 -5.01
CA GLU A 130 -9.36 7.60 -6.22
C GLU A 130 -10.29 7.31 -7.41
N GLY A 131 -11.29 6.43 -7.24
CA GLY A 131 -12.22 6.00 -8.29
C GLY A 131 -11.77 4.74 -9.03
N TYR A 132 -10.66 4.12 -8.61
CA TYR A 132 -10.20 2.86 -9.21
C TYR A 132 -10.93 1.66 -8.62
N PRO A 133 -11.44 0.72 -9.45
CA PRO A 133 -11.91 -0.56 -8.96
C PRO A 133 -10.74 -1.36 -8.38
N LEU A 134 -11.00 -2.25 -7.40
CA LEU A 134 -9.95 -2.95 -6.67
C LEU A 134 -9.03 -3.79 -7.58
N TRP A 135 -9.55 -4.39 -8.66
CA TRP A 135 -8.72 -5.13 -9.62
C TRP A 135 -7.67 -4.22 -10.28
N LYS A 136 -7.98 -2.92 -10.47
CA LYS A 136 -7.05 -1.93 -11.04
C LYS A 136 -6.05 -1.45 -10.00
N CYS A 137 -6.47 -1.26 -8.75
CA CYS A 137 -5.55 -0.98 -7.63
C CYS A 137 -4.50 -2.09 -7.47
N CYS A 138 -4.86 -3.35 -7.77
CA CYS A 138 -4.00 -4.51 -7.61
C CYS A 138 -3.21 -4.90 -8.87
N LEU A 139 -3.38 -4.19 -9.99
CA LEU A 139 -2.61 -4.44 -11.23
C LEU A 139 -1.10 -4.53 -10.96
N PRO A 140 -0.49 -3.60 -10.18
CA PRO A 140 0.95 -3.65 -9.93
C PRO A 140 1.41 -4.95 -9.29
N VAL A 141 0.61 -5.53 -8.39
CA VAL A 141 0.95 -6.80 -7.71
C VAL A 141 1.01 -7.96 -8.72
N ARG A 142 0.06 -8.02 -9.66
CA ARG A 142 0.07 -9.03 -10.73
C ARG A 142 1.24 -8.84 -11.68
N VAL A 143 1.54 -7.60 -12.05
CA VAL A 143 2.72 -7.27 -12.88
C VAL A 143 4.00 -7.65 -12.15
N MET A 144 4.14 -7.33 -10.85
CA MET A 144 5.28 -7.73 -10.02
C MET A 144 5.45 -9.26 -10.00
N LYS A 145 4.35 -10.05 -9.91
CA LYS A 145 4.43 -11.51 -10.04
C LYS A 145 5.01 -11.93 -11.39
N LEU A 146 4.56 -11.33 -12.48
CA LEU A 146 5.01 -11.66 -13.84
C LEU A 146 6.45 -11.27 -14.12
N ILE A 147 6.97 -10.21 -13.51
CA ILE A 147 8.38 -9.84 -13.61
C ILE A 147 9.30 -10.68 -12.72
N GLY A 148 8.72 -11.53 -11.84
CA GLY A 148 9.46 -12.59 -11.16
C GLY A 148 9.63 -12.46 -9.65
N ILE A 149 8.97 -11.49 -8.98
CA ILE A 149 9.06 -11.42 -7.51
C ILE A 149 8.50 -12.69 -6.86
N LYS A 150 9.05 -13.02 -5.71
CA LYS A 150 8.60 -14.14 -4.85
C LYS A 150 7.99 -13.63 -3.55
N THR A 151 8.43 -12.46 -3.11
CA THR A 151 8.03 -11.84 -1.86
C THR A 151 7.54 -10.42 -2.09
N LEU A 152 6.43 -10.07 -1.43
CA LEU A 152 5.89 -8.71 -1.41
C LEU A 152 5.96 -8.15 0.02
N ILE A 153 6.61 -7.01 0.16
CA ILE A 153 6.61 -6.19 1.38
C ILE A 153 5.65 -5.03 1.17
N VAL A 154 4.64 -4.92 2.02
CA VAL A 154 3.62 -3.86 1.92
C VAL A 154 3.73 -2.94 3.12
N THR A 155 3.78 -1.63 2.87
CA THR A 155 3.82 -0.63 3.93
C THR A 155 2.66 0.35 3.79
N ASN A 156 2.14 0.84 4.91
CA ASN A 156 1.07 1.83 4.92
C ASN A 156 1.15 2.74 6.15
N ALA A 157 0.44 3.87 6.09
CA ALA A 157 0.05 4.66 7.23
C ALA A 157 -1.31 4.17 7.74
N ALA A 158 -1.53 4.18 9.04
CA ALA A 158 -2.76 3.71 9.66
C ALA A 158 -3.11 4.48 10.94
N GLY A 159 -4.40 4.66 11.20
CA GLY A 159 -4.91 5.08 12.49
C GLY A 159 -4.76 3.97 13.53
N GLY A 160 -4.25 4.31 14.71
CA GLY A 160 -4.14 3.40 15.86
C GLY A 160 -5.48 3.29 16.57
N LEU A 161 -6.08 2.11 16.59
CA LEU A 161 -7.33 1.82 17.29
C LEU A 161 -7.10 1.08 18.61
N ASN A 162 -6.00 0.31 18.69
CA ASN A 162 -5.60 -0.33 19.95
C ASN A 162 -5.11 0.73 20.95
N PRO A 163 -5.67 0.80 22.17
CA PRO A 163 -5.34 1.83 23.16
C PRO A 163 -3.88 1.77 23.67
N ASN A 164 -3.16 0.68 23.39
CA ASN A 164 -1.75 0.53 23.76
C ASN A 164 -0.81 1.02 22.66
N TYR A 165 -1.33 1.45 21.51
CA TYR A 165 -0.52 2.00 20.42
C TYR A 165 -0.38 3.51 20.58
N LYS A 166 0.75 4.01 20.12
CA LYS A 166 1.07 5.44 20.13
C LYS A 166 1.41 5.90 18.71
N VAL A 167 1.21 7.17 18.45
CA VAL A 167 1.67 7.80 17.21
C VAL A 167 3.18 7.58 17.05
N GLY A 168 3.58 7.08 15.91
CA GLY A 168 4.94 6.67 15.60
C GLY A 168 5.26 5.20 15.90
N ASP A 169 4.34 4.42 16.48
CA ASP A 169 4.53 2.96 16.58
C ASP A 169 4.50 2.31 15.18
N VAL A 170 5.22 1.21 15.05
CA VAL A 170 5.30 0.39 13.84
C VAL A 170 4.62 -0.95 14.11
N MET A 171 3.45 -1.16 13.54
CA MET A 171 2.72 -2.40 13.73
C MET A 171 3.07 -3.42 12.63
N ILE A 172 3.64 -4.56 13.01
CA ILE A 172 3.75 -5.75 12.15
C ILE A 172 2.34 -6.31 11.97
N VAL A 173 1.86 -6.37 10.74
CA VAL A 173 0.53 -6.93 10.45
C VAL A 173 0.58 -8.45 10.56
N LYS A 174 -0.16 -9.01 11.50
CA LYS A 174 -0.30 -10.47 11.67
C LYS A 174 -1.49 -11.04 10.93
N ASP A 175 -2.54 -10.24 10.73
CA ASP A 175 -3.78 -10.60 10.07
C ASP A 175 -4.55 -9.35 9.64
N HIS A 176 -5.63 -9.52 8.87
CA HIS A 176 -6.50 -8.42 8.49
C HIS A 176 -7.98 -8.78 8.53
N ILE A 177 -8.81 -7.76 8.67
CA ILE A 177 -10.25 -7.83 8.41
C ILE A 177 -10.56 -7.05 7.13
N ASN A 178 -11.09 -7.74 6.12
CA ASN A 178 -11.44 -7.14 4.82
C ASN A 178 -12.86 -6.57 4.86
N MET A 179 -13.04 -5.38 5.46
CA MET A 179 -14.35 -4.74 5.55
C MET A 179 -14.95 -4.42 4.18
N MET A 180 -14.13 -4.10 3.19
CA MET A 180 -14.59 -3.88 1.82
C MET A 180 -15.16 -5.17 1.20
N GLY A 181 -14.56 -6.32 1.52
CA GLY A 181 -15.04 -7.63 1.08
C GLY A 181 -16.42 -7.99 1.62
N PHE A 182 -16.77 -7.54 2.82
CA PHE A 182 -18.08 -7.77 3.42
C PHE A 182 -19.20 -7.04 2.65
N SER A 183 -18.87 -5.95 1.97
CA SER A 183 -19.80 -5.23 1.07
C SER A 183 -19.75 -5.69 -0.39
N GLY A 184 -19.01 -6.79 -0.69
CA GLY A 184 -18.89 -7.34 -2.03
C GLY A 184 -17.69 -6.83 -2.83
N ASN A 185 -16.91 -5.86 -2.30
CA ASN A 185 -15.72 -5.35 -2.95
C ASN A 185 -14.51 -6.24 -2.65
N ASN A 186 -14.18 -7.12 -3.58
CA ASN A 186 -13.02 -8.01 -3.49
C ASN A 186 -12.20 -7.91 -4.79
N PRO A 187 -10.86 -7.81 -4.75
CA PRO A 187 -10.02 -7.70 -5.95
C PRO A 187 -10.10 -8.95 -6.85
N LEU A 188 -10.57 -10.08 -6.32
CA LEU A 188 -10.75 -11.34 -7.04
C LEU A 188 -12.20 -11.57 -7.49
N HIS A 189 -13.08 -10.57 -7.33
CA HIS A 189 -14.45 -10.66 -7.80
C HIS A 189 -14.49 -10.73 -9.33
N GLY A 190 -15.24 -11.71 -9.88
CA GLY A 190 -15.33 -11.95 -11.32
C GLY A 190 -14.69 -13.26 -11.75
N PRO A 191 -14.40 -13.46 -13.05
CA PRO A 191 -13.74 -14.66 -13.57
C PRO A 191 -12.34 -14.85 -12.99
N ASN A 192 -11.98 -16.10 -12.69
CA ASN A 192 -10.63 -16.44 -12.24
C ASN A 192 -9.73 -16.73 -13.45
N ASP A 193 -8.47 -16.28 -13.37
CA ASP A 193 -7.40 -16.73 -14.26
C ASP A 193 -6.45 -17.63 -13.48
N GLU A 194 -6.52 -18.94 -13.75
CA GLU A 194 -5.78 -19.98 -13.04
C GLU A 194 -4.25 -19.86 -13.21
N ARG A 195 -3.79 -19.10 -14.21
CA ARG A 195 -2.36 -18.82 -14.42
C ARG A 195 -1.77 -17.98 -13.28
N PHE A 196 -2.62 -17.22 -12.57
CA PHE A 196 -2.22 -16.49 -11.38
C PHE A 196 -2.41 -17.31 -10.10
N GLY A 197 -3.47 -18.11 -10.02
CA GLY A 197 -3.75 -18.91 -8.84
C GLY A 197 -5.16 -19.51 -8.81
N PRO A 198 -5.49 -20.22 -7.72
CA PRO A 198 -6.75 -20.94 -7.59
C PRO A 198 -7.94 -19.98 -7.42
N ARG A 199 -9.13 -20.43 -7.84
CA ARG A 199 -10.38 -19.66 -7.68
C ARG A 199 -10.66 -19.25 -6.22
N PHE A 200 -10.26 -20.10 -5.25
CA PHE A 200 -10.48 -19.92 -3.82
C PHE A 200 -9.16 -19.97 -3.06
N PRO A 201 -8.36 -18.88 -3.05
CA PRO A 201 -7.09 -18.85 -2.35
C PRO A 201 -7.29 -18.79 -0.83
N PRO A 202 -6.55 -19.60 -0.03
CA PRO A 202 -6.63 -19.57 1.42
C PRO A 202 -5.93 -18.32 1.98
N MET A 203 -6.56 -17.64 2.95
CA MET A 203 -6.01 -16.44 3.60
C MET A 203 -5.50 -16.67 5.02
N SER A 204 -5.66 -17.86 5.60
CA SER A 204 -5.23 -18.17 6.97
C SER A 204 -3.73 -18.00 7.24
N LYS A 205 -2.91 -17.96 6.18
CA LYS A 205 -1.46 -17.70 6.23
C LYS A 205 -1.11 -16.51 5.33
N ALA A 206 -1.95 -15.47 5.30
CA ALA A 206 -1.75 -14.32 4.42
C ALA A 206 -0.42 -13.62 4.69
N TYR A 207 -0.07 -13.47 5.97
CA TYR A 207 1.19 -12.85 6.40
C TYR A 207 2.17 -13.92 6.89
N ASN A 208 3.32 -14.01 6.23
CA ASN A 208 4.30 -15.07 6.50
C ASN A 208 4.81 -15.02 7.95
N LEU A 209 4.69 -16.15 8.67
CA LEU A 209 5.04 -16.24 10.08
C LEU A 209 6.56 -16.04 10.32
N GLU A 210 7.39 -16.64 9.45
CA GLU A 210 8.84 -16.53 9.63
C GLU A 210 9.33 -15.10 9.40
N TYR A 211 8.75 -14.39 8.42
CA TYR A 211 9.05 -12.97 8.21
C TYR A 211 8.66 -12.10 9.40
N ARG A 212 7.53 -12.40 10.06
CA ARG A 212 7.12 -11.70 11.28
C ARG A 212 8.07 -11.98 12.45
N LYS A 213 8.59 -13.20 12.59
CA LYS A 213 9.61 -13.54 13.59
C LYS A 213 10.93 -12.80 13.32
N ILE A 214 11.37 -12.76 12.06
CA ILE A 214 12.56 -12.00 11.64
C ILE A 214 12.39 -10.51 11.97
N ALA A 215 11.24 -9.95 11.64
CA ALA A 215 10.95 -8.55 11.89
C ALA A 215 11.08 -8.20 13.39
N LYS A 216 10.58 -9.06 14.28
CA LYS A 216 10.75 -8.91 15.74
C LYS A 216 12.21 -9.01 16.16
N ALA A 217 12.98 -9.93 15.58
CA ALA A 217 14.42 -10.05 15.85
C ALA A 217 15.19 -8.81 15.38
N ILE A 218 14.83 -8.24 14.23
CA ILE A 218 15.40 -6.98 13.73
C ILE A 218 15.04 -5.82 14.65
N ALA A 219 13.81 -5.75 15.17
CA ALA A 219 13.41 -4.73 16.13
C ALA A 219 14.32 -4.74 17.36
N LYS A 220 14.60 -5.93 17.90
CA LYS A 220 15.54 -6.11 19.02
C LYS A 220 16.96 -5.68 18.67
N GLU A 221 17.47 -6.08 17.52
CA GLU A 221 18.80 -5.71 17.03
C GLU A 221 18.96 -4.21 16.86
N LEU A 222 17.90 -3.51 16.44
CA LEU A 222 17.87 -2.06 16.24
C LEU A 222 17.54 -1.28 17.53
N ASN A 223 17.26 -1.97 18.64
CA ASN A 223 16.80 -1.38 19.91
C ASN A 223 15.56 -0.50 19.74
N ILE A 224 14.55 -1.00 19.00
CA ILE A 224 13.27 -0.33 18.73
C ILE A 224 12.06 -1.16 19.17
N GLU A 225 12.22 -2.13 20.04
CA GLU A 225 11.14 -3.01 20.51
C GLU A 225 10.01 -2.25 21.20
N ASP A 226 10.33 -1.13 21.82
CA ASP A 226 9.41 -0.24 22.51
C ASP A 226 8.39 0.45 21.59
N ILE A 227 8.69 0.57 20.31
CA ILE A 227 7.80 1.14 19.29
C ILE A 227 7.26 0.11 18.29
N VAL A 228 7.67 -1.18 18.39
CA VAL A 228 7.20 -2.22 17.50
C VAL A 228 6.03 -2.99 18.13
N ARG A 229 4.94 -3.10 17.39
CA ARG A 229 3.70 -3.79 17.79
C ARG A 229 3.40 -4.93 16.81
N GLU A 230 2.49 -5.80 17.15
CA GLU A 230 1.92 -6.78 16.23
C GLU A 230 0.41 -6.79 16.37
N GLY A 231 -0.33 -6.68 15.26
CA GLY A 231 -1.77 -6.51 15.32
C GLY A 231 -2.52 -6.85 14.06
N VAL A 232 -3.84 -6.65 14.14
CA VAL A 232 -4.81 -6.86 13.06
C VAL A 232 -5.12 -5.52 12.39
N TYR A 233 -4.92 -5.47 11.08
CA TYR A 233 -5.23 -4.31 10.25
C TYR A 233 -6.61 -4.44 9.62
N THR A 234 -7.34 -3.34 9.42
CA THR A 234 -8.54 -3.33 8.56
C THR A 234 -8.42 -2.32 7.44
N CYS A 235 -9.06 -2.64 6.32
CA CYS A 235 -9.17 -1.75 5.16
C CYS A 235 -10.62 -1.34 4.96
N LEU A 236 -10.85 -0.02 4.93
CA LEU A 236 -12.10 0.61 4.52
C LEU A 236 -11.92 1.36 3.19
N GLY A 237 -13.02 1.78 2.58
CA GLY A 237 -12.98 2.40 1.26
C GLY A 237 -12.49 3.84 1.24
N GLY A 238 -12.69 4.59 2.31
CA GLY A 238 -12.46 6.04 2.33
C GLY A 238 -13.42 6.78 1.36
N PRO A 239 -13.21 8.05 1.04
CA PRO A 239 -12.08 8.92 1.46
C PRO A 239 -12.22 9.52 2.88
N ASN A 240 -13.41 9.42 3.50
CA ASN A 240 -13.64 9.91 4.85
C ASN A 240 -12.96 9.01 5.90
N PHE A 241 -12.54 9.62 7.00
CA PHE A 241 -12.19 8.89 8.22
C PHE A 241 -13.47 8.35 8.87
N GLU A 242 -13.29 7.38 9.76
CA GLU A 242 -14.36 6.65 10.41
C GLU A 242 -15.05 7.48 11.49
N THR A 243 -16.35 7.24 11.68
CA THR A 243 -17.11 7.75 12.81
C THR A 243 -16.72 7.05 14.11
N VAL A 244 -17.03 7.67 15.25
CA VAL A 244 -16.84 7.09 16.60
C VAL A 244 -17.54 5.72 16.71
N ALA A 245 -18.75 5.57 16.13
CA ALA A 245 -19.51 4.31 16.17
C ALA A 245 -18.84 3.22 15.34
N GLU A 246 -18.34 3.54 14.14
CA GLU A 246 -17.59 2.61 13.28
C GLU A 246 -16.31 2.14 13.96
N LEU A 247 -15.54 3.06 14.55
CA LEU A 247 -14.31 2.73 15.28
C LEU A 247 -14.57 1.83 16.48
N ASN A 248 -15.63 2.09 17.25
CA ASN A 248 -16.01 1.22 18.37
C ASN A 248 -16.46 -0.17 17.90
N MET A 249 -17.17 -0.28 16.78
CA MET A 249 -17.51 -1.57 16.16
C MET A 249 -16.23 -2.32 15.75
N LEU A 250 -15.30 -1.66 15.07
CA LEU A 250 -14.03 -2.26 14.64
C LEU A 250 -13.20 -2.74 15.84
N LYS A 251 -13.18 -1.98 16.92
CA LYS A 251 -12.51 -2.36 18.16
C LYS A 251 -13.13 -3.62 18.77
N MET A 252 -14.46 -3.75 18.78
CA MET A 252 -15.15 -4.94 19.30
C MET A 252 -14.84 -6.20 18.49
N VAL A 253 -14.58 -6.11 17.19
CA VAL A 253 -14.20 -7.26 16.35
C VAL A 253 -12.69 -7.52 16.31
N GLY A 254 -11.90 -6.80 17.12
CA GLY A 254 -10.48 -7.08 17.34
C GLY A 254 -9.53 -6.42 16.34
N VAL A 255 -9.93 -5.30 15.72
CA VAL A 255 -9.05 -4.48 14.89
C VAL A 255 -8.10 -3.65 15.78
N ASP A 256 -6.82 -3.65 15.42
CA ASP A 256 -5.78 -2.86 16.10
C ASP A 256 -5.41 -1.57 15.36
N SER A 257 -5.55 -1.56 14.03
CA SER A 257 -5.30 -0.37 13.21
C SER A 257 -6.19 -0.30 11.96
N VAL A 258 -6.44 0.91 11.50
CA VAL A 258 -7.42 1.22 10.43
C VAL A 258 -6.73 1.98 9.31
N GLY A 259 -7.04 1.63 8.05
CA GLY A 259 -6.58 2.37 6.88
C GLY A 259 -7.40 2.08 5.63
N MET A 260 -6.91 2.58 4.47
CA MET A 260 -7.68 2.57 3.21
C MET A 260 -6.94 1.84 2.08
N SER A 261 -6.05 0.87 2.42
CA SER A 261 -5.16 0.21 1.45
C SER A 261 -4.80 -1.20 1.86
N THR A 262 -3.75 -1.79 1.24
CA THR A 262 -3.03 -3.00 1.68
C THR A 262 -3.79 -4.31 1.55
N VAL A 263 -5.01 -4.44 2.08
CA VAL A 263 -5.72 -5.73 2.14
C VAL A 263 -5.97 -6.31 0.74
N HIS A 264 -6.42 -5.50 -0.19
CA HIS A 264 -6.64 -5.93 -1.58
C HIS A 264 -5.33 -6.31 -2.31
N GLU A 265 -4.22 -5.62 -2.00
CA GLU A 265 -2.90 -5.97 -2.50
C GLU A 265 -2.43 -7.32 -1.93
N VAL A 266 -2.62 -7.55 -0.64
CA VAL A 266 -2.30 -8.81 0.05
C VAL A 266 -3.13 -9.98 -0.49
N ILE A 267 -4.45 -9.80 -0.67
CA ILE A 267 -5.33 -10.81 -1.26
C ILE A 267 -4.84 -11.20 -2.65
N THR A 268 -4.51 -10.21 -3.48
CA THR A 268 -4.00 -10.44 -4.83
C THR A 268 -2.62 -11.10 -4.82
N ALA A 269 -1.73 -10.70 -3.92
CA ALA A 269 -0.42 -11.31 -3.74
C ALA A 269 -0.54 -12.80 -3.34
N ARG A 270 -1.42 -13.11 -2.40
CA ARG A 270 -1.68 -14.49 -1.98
C ARG A 270 -2.33 -15.33 -3.08
N HIS A 271 -3.22 -14.74 -3.87
CA HIS A 271 -3.75 -15.39 -5.08
C HIS A 271 -2.64 -15.74 -6.07
N CYS A 272 -1.62 -14.89 -6.20
CA CYS A 272 -0.45 -15.10 -7.06
C CYS A 272 0.65 -15.94 -6.39
N ASP A 273 0.38 -16.57 -5.26
CA ASP A 273 1.34 -17.36 -4.48
C ASP A 273 2.63 -16.61 -4.13
N LEU A 274 2.48 -15.35 -3.73
CA LEU A 274 3.58 -14.56 -3.17
C LEU A 274 3.63 -14.72 -1.65
N LYS A 275 4.83 -14.83 -1.08
CA LYS A 275 5.03 -14.64 0.35
C LYS A 275 4.84 -13.16 0.69
N VAL A 276 4.12 -12.85 1.77
CA VAL A 276 3.78 -11.46 2.11
C VAL A 276 4.23 -11.11 3.52
N PHE A 277 4.81 -9.92 3.64
CA PHE A 277 5.03 -9.21 4.89
C PHE A 277 4.38 -7.83 4.80
N ALA A 278 3.76 -7.37 5.87
CA ALA A 278 3.22 -6.02 5.92
C ALA A 278 3.50 -5.34 7.25
N LEU A 279 3.66 -4.02 7.21
CA LEU A 279 3.75 -3.17 8.38
C LEU A 279 2.94 -1.89 8.19
N SER A 280 2.41 -1.38 9.30
CA SER A 280 1.69 -0.12 9.37
C SER A 280 2.44 0.85 10.29
N LEU A 281 2.66 2.07 9.82
CA LEU A 281 3.09 3.18 10.66
C LEU A 281 1.83 3.79 11.27
N ILE A 282 1.76 3.83 12.61
CA ILE A 282 0.64 4.48 13.32
C ILE A 282 0.85 5.98 13.26
N THR A 283 0.01 6.68 12.51
CA THR A 283 0.18 8.10 12.21
C THR A 283 -0.73 9.02 12.99
N ASN A 284 -1.82 8.48 13.52
CA ASN A 284 -2.79 9.20 14.35
C ASN A 284 -3.48 8.23 15.31
N GLU A 285 -4.04 8.74 16.39
CA GLU A 285 -4.94 7.98 17.26
C GLU A 285 -6.37 8.09 16.72
N CYS A 286 -7.08 6.96 16.70
CA CYS A 286 -8.49 6.92 16.30
C CYS A 286 -9.38 7.56 17.38
N VAL A 287 -10.33 8.42 16.98
CA VAL A 287 -11.26 9.12 17.89
C VAL A 287 -12.40 8.17 18.28
N THR A 288 -12.27 7.51 19.45
CA THR A 288 -13.22 6.49 19.92
C THR A 288 -14.24 6.98 20.96
N SER A 289 -14.21 8.26 21.31
CA SER A 289 -15.17 8.90 22.23
C SER A 289 -15.68 10.20 21.65
N TYR A 290 -16.96 10.51 21.89
CA TYR A 290 -17.58 11.77 21.47
C TYR A 290 -17.04 12.99 22.22
N ASP A 291 -16.35 12.79 23.37
CA ASP A 291 -15.75 13.84 24.17
C ASP A 291 -14.28 14.12 23.81
N MET A 292 -13.70 13.34 22.90
CA MET A 292 -12.33 13.58 22.42
C MET A 292 -12.29 14.84 21.55
N ILE A 293 -11.30 15.69 21.83
CA ILE A 293 -11.01 16.88 21.01
C ILE A 293 -9.92 16.47 20.01
N GLY A 294 -10.18 16.63 18.74
CA GLY A 294 -9.24 16.36 17.65
C GLY A 294 -9.91 15.67 16.47
N GLU A 295 -9.38 15.89 15.30
CA GLU A 295 -9.79 15.24 14.05
C GLU A 295 -8.52 14.73 13.36
N ALA A 296 -8.59 13.50 12.82
CA ALA A 296 -7.48 12.97 12.03
C ALA A 296 -7.32 13.81 10.74
N ASN A 297 -6.08 14.16 10.41
CA ASN A 297 -5.77 14.91 9.19
C ASN A 297 -4.60 14.30 8.42
N HIS A 298 -4.48 14.62 7.15
CA HIS A 298 -3.45 14.05 6.27
C HIS A 298 -2.05 14.63 6.54
N GLU A 299 -1.94 15.85 7.06
CA GLU A 299 -0.65 16.49 7.35
C GLU A 299 0.09 15.75 8.47
N GLU A 300 -0.63 15.30 9.51
CA GLU A 300 -0.05 14.49 10.59
C GLU A 300 0.57 13.18 10.06
N VAL A 301 -0.05 12.56 9.06
CA VAL A 301 0.49 11.35 8.42
C VAL A 301 1.87 11.59 7.85
N LEU A 302 2.06 12.74 7.21
CA LEU A 302 3.34 13.10 6.58
C LEU A 302 4.42 13.39 7.63
N ASP A 303 4.09 14.10 8.70
CA ASP A 303 5.03 14.47 9.75
C ASP A 303 5.53 13.26 10.54
N VAL A 304 4.63 12.34 10.88
CA VAL A 304 5.01 11.07 11.53
C VAL A 304 5.86 10.21 10.61
N GLY A 305 5.56 10.21 9.31
CA GLY A 305 6.37 9.56 8.29
C GLY A 305 7.81 10.08 8.30
N ARG A 306 8.01 11.40 8.35
CA ARG A 306 9.34 12.04 8.47
C ARG A 306 10.07 11.61 9.74
N MET A 307 9.37 11.65 10.85
CA MET A 307 9.94 11.29 12.15
C MET A 307 10.49 9.86 12.18
N ARG A 308 9.86 8.93 11.48
CA ARG A 308 10.20 7.50 11.50
C ARG A 308 10.98 6.99 10.28
N GLN A 309 11.21 7.81 9.28
CA GLN A 309 11.82 7.39 8.01
C GLN A 309 13.13 6.63 8.15
N ASP A 310 14.06 7.12 8.99
CA ASP A 310 15.37 6.47 9.18
C ASP A 310 15.27 5.10 9.86
N VAL A 311 14.39 4.98 10.82
CA VAL A 311 14.12 3.71 11.51
C VAL A 311 13.52 2.71 10.53
N LEU A 312 12.50 3.11 9.78
CA LEU A 312 11.81 2.27 8.82
C LEU A 312 12.73 1.86 7.66
N ARG A 313 13.56 2.78 7.18
CA ARG A 313 14.57 2.50 6.16
C ARG A 313 15.53 1.39 6.60
N LYS A 314 16.13 1.53 7.78
CA LYS A 314 17.04 0.53 8.36
C LYS A 314 16.34 -0.80 8.59
N PHE A 315 15.12 -0.75 9.12
CA PHE A 315 14.31 -1.93 9.40
C PHE A 315 13.99 -2.72 8.13
N VAL A 316 13.46 -2.06 7.09
CA VAL A 316 13.10 -2.71 5.83
C VAL A 316 14.34 -3.20 5.07
N SER A 317 15.47 -2.46 5.10
CA SER A 317 16.70 -2.93 4.47
C SER A 317 17.24 -4.22 5.10
N LYS A 318 17.26 -4.31 6.43
CA LYS A 318 17.62 -5.55 7.14
C LYS A 318 16.60 -6.68 6.89
N LEU A 319 15.32 -6.33 6.77
CA LEU A 319 14.28 -7.31 6.47
C LEU A 319 14.48 -7.93 5.08
N VAL A 320 14.75 -7.12 4.06
CA VAL A 320 15.07 -7.58 2.70
C VAL A 320 16.26 -8.56 2.73
N GLU A 321 17.35 -8.19 3.42
CA GLU A 321 18.52 -9.05 3.55
C GLU A 321 18.19 -10.40 4.20
N ARG A 322 17.49 -10.39 5.34
CA ARG A 322 17.16 -11.60 6.11
C ARG A 322 16.16 -12.51 5.41
N ILE A 323 15.14 -11.94 4.75
CA ILE A 323 14.16 -12.71 3.99
C ILE A 323 14.86 -13.48 2.87
N THR A 324 15.75 -12.84 2.12
CA THR A 324 16.47 -13.48 1.01
C THR A 324 17.33 -14.65 1.49
N GLN A 325 17.98 -14.51 2.65
CA GLN A 325 18.79 -15.60 3.24
C GLN A 325 17.94 -16.82 3.61
N ILE A 326 16.71 -16.63 4.09
CA ILE A 326 15.81 -17.73 4.44
C ILE A 326 15.19 -18.34 3.19
N ASP A 327 14.72 -17.53 2.25
CA ASP A 327 14.13 -18.03 1.02
C ASP A 327 15.13 -18.80 0.15
N ALA A 328 16.43 -18.54 0.28
CA ALA A 328 17.49 -19.33 -0.36
C ALA A 328 17.66 -20.73 0.26
N ASN A 329 17.25 -20.91 1.51
CA ASN A 329 17.36 -22.16 2.26
C ASN A 329 16.04 -22.96 2.28
N ASP A 330 14.95 -22.40 1.74
CA ASP A 330 13.60 -23.02 1.67
C ASP A 330 13.31 -23.27 0.17
N PRO A 331 13.56 -24.51 -0.35
CA PRO A 331 13.47 -24.82 -1.77
C PRO A 331 12.06 -24.82 -2.35
#